data_642ed131b9bd728b548581a095a951b1
#
_entry.id   642ed131b9bd728b548581a095a951b1
#
_cell.length_a   1.000
_cell.length_b   1.000
_cell.length_c   1.000
_cell.angle_alpha   90.00
_cell.angle_beta   90.00
_cell.angle_gamma   90.00
#
_symmetry.space_group_name_H-M   'P 1'
#
loop_
_entity.id
_entity.type
_entity.pdbx_description
1 polymer ?
#
loop_
_entity_poly.entity_id
_entity_poly.type
_entity_poly.pdbx_seq_one_letter_code
_entity_poly.pdbx_strand_id
1 'polypeptide(L)'
;MAKLYDRKNALVAADMLNYKVVPWFEEEGIRLLMILTDRGTEYCGNREHHEFQLFLALEDIDHSKTKARHPQSNGICEQFHRTIQDEFYAIAFRKKVYNSIEDLQKDLDQWIDSYNNERTHQGKYCFCKTPIQTFLDTKELAKNKYLDNLQFS
;
A
#
# COMPACT_ATOMS: atom_id res chain seq x y z
N MET A 1 -1.38 -0.36 5.58
CA MET A 1 -2.85 -0.38 5.38
C MET A 1 -3.24 -1.59 4.56
N ALA A 2 -4.42 -2.17 4.80
CA ALA A 2 -4.99 -3.24 4.00
C ALA A 2 -6.53 -3.14 4.01
N LYS A 3 -7.17 -3.59 2.94
CA LYS A 3 -8.63 -3.73 2.85
C LYS A 3 -8.96 -5.00 2.08
N LEU A 4 -9.90 -5.76 2.58
CA LEU A 4 -10.35 -7.01 1.98
C LEU A 4 -11.51 -6.75 1.02
N TYR A 5 -11.51 -7.49 -0.07
CA TYR A 5 -12.55 -7.45 -1.08
C TYR A 5 -12.91 -8.86 -1.53
N ASP A 6 -14.12 -9.04 -2.00
CA ASP A 6 -14.63 -10.30 -2.54
C ASP A 6 -14.21 -10.57 -4.00
N ARG A 7 -13.61 -9.57 -4.63
CA ARG A 7 -13.19 -9.61 -6.04
C ARG A 7 -11.91 -8.84 -6.28
N LYS A 8 -11.25 -9.14 -7.40
CA LYS A 8 -10.03 -8.49 -7.87
C LYS A 8 -10.28 -7.85 -9.23
N ASN A 9 -10.40 -6.52 -9.28
CA ASN A 9 -10.58 -5.75 -10.52
C ASN A 9 -10.06 -4.30 -10.34
N ALA A 10 -10.08 -3.53 -11.42
CA ALA A 10 -9.60 -2.16 -11.45
C ALA A 10 -10.37 -1.22 -10.52
N LEU A 11 -11.69 -1.40 -10.41
CA LEU A 11 -12.54 -0.59 -9.54
C LEU A 11 -12.16 -0.77 -8.07
N VAL A 12 -11.91 -2.01 -7.63
CA VAL A 12 -11.46 -2.33 -6.28
C VAL A 12 -10.10 -1.72 -5.97
N ALA A 13 -9.19 -1.74 -6.94
CA ALA A 13 -7.88 -1.10 -6.79
C ALA A 13 -8.01 0.43 -6.64
N ALA A 14 -8.87 1.07 -7.43
CA ALA A 14 -9.19 2.49 -7.30
C ALA A 14 -9.89 2.82 -5.97
N ASP A 15 -10.83 1.98 -5.51
CA ASP A 15 -11.51 2.12 -4.22
C ASP A 15 -10.53 2.10 -3.04
N MET A 16 -9.56 1.18 -3.04
CA MET A 16 -8.52 1.14 -2.00
C MET A 16 -7.71 2.43 -1.95
N LEU A 17 -7.35 2.99 -3.10
CA LEU A 17 -6.63 4.27 -3.17
C LEU A 17 -7.48 5.41 -2.64
N ASN A 18 -8.71 5.55 -3.16
CA ASN A 18 -9.61 6.66 -2.86
C ASN A 18 -10.03 6.71 -1.39
N TYR A 19 -10.32 5.56 -0.78
CA TYR A 19 -10.88 5.53 0.57
C TYR A 19 -9.87 5.25 1.69
N LYS A 20 -8.69 4.74 1.37
CA LYS A 20 -7.70 4.39 2.39
C LYS A 20 -6.36 5.06 2.18
N VAL A 21 -5.81 5.02 0.97
CA VAL A 21 -4.43 5.42 0.75
C VAL A 21 -4.29 6.93 0.64
N VAL A 22 -5.03 7.56 -0.28
CA VAL A 22 -4.96 9.01 -0.51
C VAL A 22 -5.32 9.78 0.76
N PRO A 23 -6.47 9.51 1.44
CA PRO A 23 -6.83 10.22 2.66
C PRO A 23 -5.78 10.10 3.77
N TRP A 24 -5.18 8.92 3.93
CA TRP A 24 -4.15 8.74 4.95
C TRP A 24 -2.90 9.59 4.67
N PHE A 25 -2.46 9.69 3.41
CA PHE A 25 -1.35 10.56 3.05
C PHE A 25 -1.69 12.04 3.23
N GLU A 26 -2.93 12.44 2.94
CA GLU A 26 -3.43 13.80 3.17
C GLU A 26 -3.46 14.16 4.66
N GLU A 27 -3.97 13.26 5.52
CA GLU A 27 -3.94 13.42 6.98
C GLU A 27 -2.51 13.61 7.51
N GLU A 28 -1.55 12.92 6.92
CA GLU A 28 -0.13 13.08 7.24
C GLU A 28 0.49 14.35 6.61
N GLY A 29 -0.26 15.12 5.83
CA GLY A 29 0.18 16.32 5.15
C GLY A 29 1.22 16.05 4.06
N ILE A 30 1.15 14.91 3.40
CA ILE A 30 2.00 14.50 2.29
C ILE A 30 1.12 14.17 1.09
N ARG A 31 1.44 14.75 -0.07
CA ARG A 31 0.80 14.36 -1.32
C ARG A 31 1.38 13.05 -1.85
N LEU A 32 0.52 12.13 -2.25
CA LEU A 32 0.90 10.91 -2.95
C LEU A 32 1.25 11.26 -4.41
N LEU A 33 2.52 11.19 -4.79
CA LEU A 33 2.99 11.60 -6.11
C LEU A 33 3.06 10.45 -7.11
N MET A 34 3.41 9.25 -6.65
CA MET A 34 3.68 8.12 -7.53
C MET A 34 3.30 6.80 -6.86
N ILE A 35 2.78 5.89 -7.66
CA ILE A 35 2.51 4.50 -7.24
C ILE A 35 3.30 3.55 -8.13
N LEU A 36 3.91 2.55 -7.49
CA LEU A 36 4.52 1.41 -8.15
C LEU A 36 3.62 0.19 -7.97
N THR A 37 3.18 -0.41 -9.08
CA THR A 37 2.42 -1.65 -9.07
C THR A 37 3.11 -2.74 -9.88
N ASP A 38 2.64 -3.97 -9.72
CA ASP A 38 2.93 -5.02 -10.68
C ASP A 38 2.15 -4.78 -12.00
N ARG A 39 2.13 -5.78 -12.87
CA ARG A 39 1.43 -5.73 -14.16
C ARG A 39 0.08 -6.46 -14.14
N GLY A 40 -0.52 -6.61 -12.95
CA GLY A 40 -1.84 -7.19 -12.81
C GLY A 40 -2.90 -6.43 -13.61
N THR A 41 -3.92 -7.14 -14.06
CA THR A 41 -5.01 -6.55 -14.86
C THR A 41 -5.83 -5.53 -14.06
N GLU A 42 -5.79 -5.60 -12.74
CA GLU A 42 -6.40 -4.61 -11.83
C GLU A 42 -5.70 -3.24 -11.86
N TYR A 43 -4.43 -3.19 -12.27
CA TYR A 43 -3.64 -1.96 -12.35
C TYR A 43 -3.36 -1.51 -13.78
N CYS A 44 -3.47 -2.42 -14.74
CA CYS A 44 -3.03 -2.20 -16.11
C CYS A 44 -4.10 -2.61 -17.12
N GLY A 45 -4.61 -1.63 -17.87
CA GLY A 45 -5.57 -1.84 -18.95
C GLY A 45 -5.52 -0.71 -19.97
N ASN A 46 -6.54 -0.61 -20.80
CA ASN A 46 -6.69 0.52 -21.74
C ASN A 46 -6.98 1.80 -20.93
N ARG A 47 -6.14 2.82 -21.10
CA ARG A 47 -6.18 4.07 -20.33
C ARG A 47 -7.54 4.77 -20.34
N GLU A 48 -8.27 4.65 -21.45
CA GLU A 48 -9.55 5.36 -21.64
C GLU A 48 -10.74 4.70 -20.90
N HIS A 49 -10.58 3.43 -20.48
CA HIS A 49 -11.68 2.64 -19.91
C HIS A 49 -11.28 1.86 -18.65
N HIS A 50 -10.09 2.15 -18.10
CA HIS A 50 -9.59 1.41 -16.93
C HIS A 50 -9.70 2.28 -15.68
N GLU A 51 -10.61 1.95 -14.78
CA GLU A 51 -11.00 2.76 -13.62
C GLU A 51 -9.81 3.16 -12.75
N PHE A 52 -8.88 2.25 -12.51
CA PHE A 52 -7.67 2.55 -11.74
C PHE A 52 -6.81 3.63 -12.41
N GLN A 53 -6.61 3.52 -13.72
CA GLN A 53 -5.80 4.48 -14.46
C GLN A 53 -6.48 5.85 -14.60
N LEU A 54 -7.81 5.86 -14.73
CA LEU A 54 -8.59 7.10 -14.73
C LEU A 54 -8.51 7.79 -13.37
N PHE A 55 -8.63 7.03 -12.28
CA PHE A 55 -8.49 7.58 -10.93
C PHE A 55 -7.12 8.24 -10.74
N LEU A 56 -6.03 7.55 -11.09
CA LEU A 56 -4.68 8.13 -10.98
C LEU A 56 -4.49 9.40 -11.79
N ALA A 57 -5.09 9.44 -12.99
CA ALA A 57 -5.03 10.63 -13.84
C ALA A 57 -5.83 11.82 -13.27
N LEU A 58 -6.96 11.57 -12.61
CA LEU A 58 -7.76 12.60 -11.93
C LEU A 58 -7.06 13.16 -10.71
N GLU A 59 -6.37 12.30 -9.95
CA GLU A 59 -5.63 12.68 -8.73
C GLU A 59 -4.21 13.19 -9.03
N ASP A 60 -3.81 13.25 -10.30
CA ASP A 60 -2.46 13.64 -10.73
C ASP A 60 -1.37 12.80 -10.03
N ILE A 61 -1.58 11.47 -10.02
CA ILE A 61 -0.67 10.50 -9.43
C ILE A 61 0.03 9.73 -10.56
N ASP A 62 1.35 9.76 -10.56
CA ASP A 62 2.16 9.02 -11.53
C ASP A 62 2.07 7.50 -11.29
N HIS A 63 2.00 6.74 -12.35
CA HIS A 63 1.95 5.28 -12.31
C HIS A 63 3.19 4.64 -12.91
N SER A 64 3.99 4.04 -12.07
CA SER A 64 5.12 3.19 -12.47
C SER A 64 4.77 1.71 -12.35
N LYS A 65 5.29 0.91 -13.28
CA LYS A 65 5.07 -0.54 -13.32
C LYS A 65 6.38 -1.27 -13.11
N THR A 66 6.36 -2.36 -12.35
CA THR A 66 7.54 -3.22 -12.20
C THR A 66 8.00 -3.76 -13.55
N LYS A 67 9.31 -3.89 -13.73
CA LYS A 67 9.87 -4.49 -14.95
C LYS A 67 9.46 -5.97 -15.03
N ALA A 68 9.04 -6.41 -16.21
CA ALA A 68 8.76 -7.82 -16.43
C ALA A 68 10.01 -8.66 -16.11
N ARG A 69 9.83 -9.76 -15.39
CA ARG A 69 10.89 -10.71 -14.98
C ARG A 69 11.99 -10.13 -14.06
N HIS A 70 11.73 -9.01 -13.36
CA HIS A 70 12.61 -8.48 -12.33
C HIS A 70 11.92 -8.45 -10.96
N PRO A 71 11.89 -9.56 -10.20
CA PRO A 71 11.19 -9.65 -8.91
C PRO A 71 11.75 -8.69 -7.86
N GLN A 72 12.99 -8.25 -7.97
CA GLN A 72 13.64 -7.35 -7.01
C GLN A 72 12.94 -5.98 -6.86
N SER A 73 12.21 -5.51 -7.87
CA SER A 73 11.52 -4.22 -7.82
C SER A 73 10.27 -4.21 -6.92
N ASN A 74 9.74 -5.37 -6.54
CA ASN A 74 8.57 -5.51 -5.67
C ASN A 74 8.85 -6.30 -4.38
N GLY A 75 10.11 -6.54 -4.07
CA GLY A 75 10.52 -7.42 -2.98
C GLY A 75 9.96 -7.05 -1.60
N ILE A 76 9.73 -5.75 -1.32
CA ILE A 76 9.12 -5.30 -0.07
C ILE A 76 7.65 -5.75 0.00
N CYS A 77 6.88 -5.56 -1.07
CA CYS A 77 5.49 -6.02 -1.13
C CYS A 77 5.38 -7.55 -1.07
N GLU A 78 6.24 -8.27 -1.79
CA GLU A 78 6.28 -9.73 -1.76
C GLU A 78 6.61 -10.27 -0.36
N GLN A 79 7.57 -9.66 0.32
CA GLN A 79 7.90 -10.01 1.70
C GLN A 79 6.75 -9.72 2.65
N PHE A 80 6.08 -8.59 2.50
CA PHE A 80 4.90 -8.26 3.30
C PHE A 80 3.76 -9.26 3.04
N HIS A 81 3.49 -9.61 1.78
CA HIS A 81 2.48 -10.61 1.45
C HIS A 81 2.79 -11.98 2.07
N ARG A 82 4.03 -12.42 2.06
CA ARG A 82 4.44 -13.65 2.74
C ARG A 82 4.20 -13.56 4.24
N THR A 83 4.62 -12.46 4.85
CA THR A 83 4.45 -12.24 6.29
C THR A 83 2.98 -12.28 6.70
N ILE A 84 2.09 -11.61 5.97
CA ILE A 84 0.65 -11.62 6.28
C ILE A 84 0.03 -12.99 6.07
N GLN A 85 0.48 -13.76 5.07
CA GLN A 85 0.01 -15.13 4.86
C GLN A 85 0.42 -16.05 6.01
N ASP A 86 1.68 -15.99 6.42
CA ASP A 86 2.22 -16.89 7.43
C ASP A 86 1.79 -16.52 8.86
N GLU A 87 1.77 -15.24 9.19
CA GLU A 87 1.56 -14.77 10.56
C GLU A 87 0.11 -14.37 10.85
N PHE A 88 -0.67 -13.96 9.86
CA PHE A 88 -2.08 -13.61 10.04
C PHE A 88 -3.00 -14.69 9.51
N TYR A 89 -3.06 -14.91 8.21
CA TYR A 89 -4.07 -15.81 7.62
C TYR A 89 -3.92 -17.26 8.08
N ALA A 90 -2.70 -17.80 8.11
CA ALA A 90 -2.47 -19.17 8.56
C ALA A 90 -2.91 -19.40 10.01
N ILE A 91 -2.85 -18.38 10.86
CA ILE A 91 -3.26 -18.45 12.26
C ILE A 91 -4.75 -18.16 12.40
N ALA A 92 -5.25 -17.10 11.78
CA ALA A 92 -6.63 -16.65 11.89
C ALA A 92 -7.62 -17.74 11.48
N PHE A 93 -7.42 -18.36 10.32
CA PHE A 93 -8.31 -19.42 9.81
C PHE A 93 -8.24 -20.75 10.60
N ARG A 94 -7.21 -20.95 11.41
CA ARG A 94 -7.14 -22.10 12.33
C ARG A 94 -7.85 -21.86 13.66
N LYS A 95 -7.94 -20.60 14.08
CA LYS A 95 -8.49 -20.23 15.40
C LYS A 95 -9.95 -19.84 15.37
N LYS A 96 -10.43 -19.31 14.24
CA LYS A 96 -11.75 -18.69 14.14
C LYS A 96 -12.39 -18.99 12.78
N VAL A 97 -13.68 -19.28 12.79
CA VAL A 97 -14.49 -19.30 11.58
C VAL A 97 -15.06 -17.90 11.39
N TYR A 98 -14.79 -17.30 10.25
CA TYR A 98 -15.30 -15.98 9.90
C TYR A 98 -16.63 -16.11 9.15
N ASN A 99 -17.63 -15.39 9.58
CA ASN A 99 -18.96 -15.39 8.97
C ASN A 99 -19.10 -14.27 7.92
N SER A 100 -18.22 -13.28 7.95
CA SER A 100 -18.23 -12.16 7.01
C SER A 100 -16.82 -11.65 6.74
N ILE A 101 -16.68 -10.90 5.63
CA ILE A 101 -15.42 -10.20 5.30
C ILE A 101 -15.13 -9.11 6.34
N GLU A 102 -16.15 -8.46 6.86
CA GLU A 102 -16.04 -7.41 7.87
C GLU A 102 -15.43 -7.93 9.18
N ASP A 103 -15.79 -9.15 9.60
CA ASP A 103 -15.20 -9.76 10.79
C ASP A 103 -13.71 -10.08 10.58
N LEU A 104 -13.36 -10.59 9.40
CA LEU A 104 -11.96 -10.83 9.04
C LEU A 104 -11.19 -9.51 8.90
N GLN A 105 -11.83 -8.45 8.36
CA GLN A 105 -11.22 -7.13 8.24
C GLN A 105 -10.86 -6.53 9.60
N LYS A 106 -11.71 -6.67 10.60
CA LYS A 106 -11.43 -6.18 11.97
C LYS A 106 -10.17 -6.82 12.55
N ASP A 107 -10.07 -8.15 12.44
CA ASP A 107 -8.90 -8.88 12.94
C ASP A 107 -7.64 -8.52 12.14
N LEU A 108 -7.78 -8.31 10.83
CA LEU A 108 -6.71 -7.84 9.96
C LEU A 108 -6.24 -6.42 10.33
N ASP A 109 -7.16 -5.51 10.59
CA ASP A 109 -6.82 -4.13 10.97
C ASP A 109 -6.04 -4.11 12.29
N GLN A 110 -6.42 -4.92 13.28
CA GLN A 110 -5.67 -5.07 14.54
C GLN A 110 -4.26 -5.63 14.31
N TRP A 111 -4.14 -6.65 13.45
CA TRP A 111 -2.84 -7.22 13.13
C TRP A 111 -1.94 -6.22 12.38
N ILE A 112 -2.50 -5.46 11.43
CA ILE A 112 -1.78 -4.40 10.69
C ILE A 112 -1.33 -3.29 11.65
N ASP A 113 -2.16 -2.92 12.62
CA ASP A 113 -1.81 -1.93 13.62
C ASP A 113 -0.60 -2.37 14.45
N SER A 114 -0.64 -3.58 15.00
CA SER A 114 0.50 -4.17 15.72
C SER A 114 1.73 -4.30 14.83
N TYR A 115 1.58 -4.75 13.58
CA TYR A 115 2.67 -4.84 12.62
C TYR A 115 3.36 -3.49 12.38
N ASN A 116 2.59 -2.41 12.26
CA ASN A 116 3.12 -1.08 11.96
C ASN A 116 3.71 -0.38 13.20
N ASN A 117 3.13 -0.57 14.37
CA ASN A 117 3.46 0.20 15.57
C ASN A 117 4.38 -0.52 16.55
N GLU A 118 4.35 -1.86 16.58
CA GLU A 118 5.07 -2.65 17.60
C GLU A 118 6.22 -3.46 17.00
N ARG A 119 6.07 -3.95 15.76
CA ARG A 119 7.07 -4.81 15.14
C ARG A 119 8.23 -4.00 14.58
N THR A 120 9.42 -4.26 15.08
CA THR A 120 10.65 -3.67 14.55
C THR A 120 11.18 -4.47 13.34
N HIS A 121 11.75 -3.77 12.38
CA HIS A 121 12.31 -4.35 11.16
C HIS A 121 13.82 -4.08 11.06
N GLN A 122 14.60 -5.13 10.84
CA GLN A 122 16.06 -5.05 10.67
C GLN A 122 16.48 -4.71 9.23
N GLY A 123 15.53 -4.43 8.34
CA GLY A 123 15.79 -4.09 6.95
C GLY A 123 16.64 -2.83 6.80
N LYS A 124 17.33 -2.73 5.67
CA LYS A 124 18.29 -1.67 5.32
C LYS A 124 17.77 -0.24 5.56
N TYR A 125 16.45 -0.03 5.45
CA TYR A 125 15.84 1.30 5.57
C TYR A 125 15.11 1.53 6.89
N CYS A 126 14.89 0.49 7.70
CA CYS A 126 14.14 0.59 8.95
C CYS A 126 15.02 0.74 10.19
N PHE A 127 16.29 0.32 10.14
CA PHE A 127 17.26 0.48 11.23
C PHE A 127 16.73 0.04 12.60
N CYS A 128 16.09 -1.12 12.67
CA CYS A 128 15.44 -1.65 13.89
C CYS A 128 14.28 -0.81 14.42
N LYS A 129 13.69 0.07 13.60
CA LYS A 129 12.48 0.83 13.92
C LYS A 129 11.23 0.12 13.41
N THR A 130 10.07 0.55 13.90
CA THR A 130 8.78 0.11 13.36
C THR A 130 8.50 0.79 12.01
N PRO A 131 7.63 0.23 11.16
CA PRO A 131 7.24 0.86 9.91
C PRO A 131 6.75 2.29 10.07
N ILE A 132 5.88 2.55 11.06
CA ILE A 132 5.33 3.89 11.30
C ILE A 132 6.43 4.86 11.77
N GLN A 133 7.33 4.44 12.66
CA GLN A 133 8.42 5.29 13.10
C GLN A 133 9.36 5.64 11.95
N THR A 134 9.67 4.67 11.09
CA THR A 134 10.48 4.90 9.88
C THR A 134 9.81 5.91 8.94
N PHE A 135 8.49 5.78 8.75
CA PHE A 135 7.71 6.72 7.94
C PHE A 135 7.76 8.14 8.53
N LEU A 136 7.48 8.29 9.83
CA LEU A 136 7.48 9.60 10.50
C LEU A 136 8.85 10.28 10.46
N ASP A 137 9.93 9.53 10.65
CA ASP A 137 11.29 10.07 10.61
C ASP A 137 11.71 10.53 9.20
N THR A 138 11.13 9.93 8.15
CA THR A 138 11.46 10.26 6.75
C THR A 138 10.46 11.22 6.10
N LYS A 139 9.36 11.50 6.77
CA LYS A 139 8.26 12.35 6.30
C LYS A 139 8.72 13.76 5.88
N GLU A 140 9.53 14.39 6.70
CA GLU A 140 10.04 15.75 6.41
C GLU A 140 11.00 15.76 5.20
N LEU A 141 11.77 14.68 5.00
CA LEU A 141 12.61 14.54 3.80
C LEU A 141 11.78 14.43 2.53
N ALA A 142 10.64 13.76 2.59
CA ALA A 142 9.71 13.66 1.44
C ALA A 142 9.10 15.03 1.11
N LYS A 143 8.70 15.79 2.12
CA LYS A 143 8.17 17.16 1.95
C LYS A 143 9.20 18.09 1.32
N ASN A 144 10.43 18.07 1.82
CA ASN A 144 11.51 18.94 1.31
C ASN A 144 11.83 18.62 -0.16
N LYS A 145 11.90 17.35 -0.52
CA LYS A 145 12.10 16.94 -1.93
C LYS A 145 10.96 17.37 -2.86
N TYR A 146 9.74 17.43 -2.35
CA TYR A 146 8.60 17.90 -3.12
C TYR A 146 8.71 19.42 -3.39
N LEU A 147 9.07 20.20 -2.39
CA LEU A 147 9.25 21.66 -2.52
C LEU A 147 10.39 21.99 -3.49
N ASP A 148 11.49 21.25 -3.44
CA ASP A 148 12.61 21.42 -4.37
C ASP A 148 12.20 21.21 -5.83
N ASN A 149 11.36 20.22 -6.10
CA ASN A 149 10.86 19.94 -7.45
C ASN A 149 9.89 21.00 -7.98
N LEU A 150 9.17 21.70 -7.10
CA LEU A 150 8.28 22.81 -7.48
C LEU A 150 9.04 24.11 -7.82
N GLN A 151 10.25 24.29 -7.30
CA GLN A 151 11.05 25.49 -7.55
C GLN A 151 11.77 25.47 -8.91
N PHE A 152 11.85 24.33 -9.57
CA PHE A 152 12.52 24.13 -10.86
C PHE A 152 11.58 23.88 -12.04
N SER A 153 10.29 23.99 -11.86
CA SER A 153 9.26 23.94 -12.91
C SER A 153 8.62 25.33 -13.07
#